data_2ff42ee8f9f1c9ec03fc911eafd1f394
#
_entry.id   2ff42ee8f9f1c9ec03fc911eafd1f394
#
_cell.length_a   1.000
_cell.length_b   1.000
_cell.length_c   1.000
_cell.angle_alpha   90.00
_cell.angle_beta   90.00
_cell.angle_gamma   90.00
#
_symmetry.space_group_name_H-M   'P 1'
#
loop_
_entity.id
_entity.type
_entity.pdbx_description
1 polymer ?
#
loop_
_entity_poly.entity_id
_entity_poly.type
_entity_poly.pdbx_seq_one_letter_code
_entity_poly.pdbx_strand_id
1 'polypeptide(L)'
;MKVKYIIFFICSLTTHILYAQKVEVIEPAVLECEYYKRVVTDTLDRKNDYKAEPARLRIGKNSSMFYSPRELRWDSLGTDRKKRAMMFIEYSRKTGGKSPSGVFHEYVYKNFPENKVTVFNHFALMNWTYEEEWEKPQWALKDSTKVILEYSCQLAISHYRGRVWYAWFTFDIPISEGPWILCGLPGLILE
;
A
#
# COMPACT_ATOMS: atom_id res chain seq x y z
N MET A 1 -46.50 -3.23 62.71
CA MET A 1 -45.88 -2.23 61.82
C MET A 1 -45.01 -2.96 60.85
N LYS A 2 -45.44 -3.11 59.55
CA LYS A 2 -44.69 -3.83 58.52
C LYS A 2 -44.05 -2.78 57.62
N VAL A 3 -42.72 -2.69 57.63
CA VAL A 3 -41.93 -1.81 56.77
C VAL A 3 -41.73 -2.55 55.43
N LYS A 4 -42.27 -1.98 54.36
CA LYS A 4 -42.04 -2.45 52.98
C LYS A 4 -40.78 -1.77 52.43
N TYR A 5 -39.76 -2.53 52.16
CA TYR A 5 -38.59 -2.04 51.43
C TYR A 5 -38.93 -2.05 49.94
N ILE A 6 -38.96 -0.88 49.33
CA ILE A 6 -39.03 -0.70 47.88
C ILE A 6 -37.60 -0.69 47.36
N ILE A 7 -37.18 -1.75 46.69
CA ILE A 7 -35.90 -1.83 46.01
C ILE A 7 -36.09 -1.14 44.64
N PHE A 8 -35.51 0.05 44.52
CA PHE A 8 -35.38 0.73 43.25
C PHE A 8 -34.25 0.04 42.44
N PHE A 9 -34.65 -0.73 41.43
CA PHE A 9 -33.73 -1.28 40.45
C PHE A 9 -33.41 -0.18 39.42
N ILE A 10 -32.31 0.55 39.63
CA ILE A 10 -31.79 1.48 38.61
C ILE A 10 -31.13 0.65 37.55
N CYS A 11 -31.89 0.40 36.46
CA CYS A 11 -31.35 -0.18 35.24
C CYS A 11 -30.50 0.89 34.56
N SER A 12 -29.19 0.85 34.81
CA SER A 12 -28.21 1.64 34.08
C SER A 12 -28.18 1.18 32.63
N LEU A 13 -28.92 1.85 31.75
CA LEU A 13 -28.73 1.75 30.29
C LEU A 13 -27.40 2.40 29.96
N THR A 14 -26.33 1.61 29.96
CA THR A 14 -25.10 2.01 29.31
C THR A 14 -25.36 2.01 27.81
N THR A 15 -25.68 3.17 27.27
CA THR A 15 -25.66 3.40 25.81
C THR A 15 -24.22 3.21 25.33
N HIS A 16 -23.93 2.02 24.85
CA HIS A 16 -22.71 1.82 24.04
C HIS A 16 -22.89 2.66 22.79
N ILE A 17 -22.31 3.84 22.80
CA ILE A 17 -22.12 4.64 21.59
C ILE A 17 -21.17 3.82 20.73
N LEU A 18 -21.73 3.11 19.76
CA LEU A 18 -20.98 2.53 18.66
C LEU A 18 -20.36 3.70 17.89
N TYR A 19 -19.11 4.03 18.21
CA TYR A 19 -18.29 4.86 17.33
C TYR A 19 -18.14 4.06 16.04
N ALA A 20 -19.00 4.34 15.08
CA ALA A 20 -18.72 3.96 13.70
C ALA A 20 -17.38 4.63 13.36
N GLN A 21 -16.37 3.82 13.09
CA GLN A 21 -15.07 4.31 12.70
C GLN A 21 -15.30 5.14 11.43
N LYS A 22 -15.22 6.47 11.57
CA LYS A 22 -15.36 7.40 10.46
C LYS A 22 -14.21 7.09 9.51
N VAL A 23 -14.52 6.61 8.32
CA VAL A 23 -13.51 6.45 7.26
C VAL A 23 -13.00 7.85 6.95
N GLU A 24 -11.81 8.15 7.41
CA GLU A 24 -11.17 9.43 7.16
C GLU A 24 -10.58 9.36 5.74
N VAL A 25 -11.12 10.21 4.86
CA VAL A 25 -10.55 10.41 3.53
C VAL A 25 -9.36 11.33 3.69
N ILE A 26 -8.15 10.81 3.47
CA ILE A 26 -6.90 11.56 3.60
C ILE A 26 -6.92 12.76 2.64
N GLU A 27 -7.02 12.48 1.35
CA GLU A 27 -7.19 13.47 0.28
C GLU A 27 -7.55 12.77 -1.04
N PRO A 28 -8.12 13.48 -2.03
CA PRO A 28 -8.36 12.91 -3.35
C PRO A 28 -7.03 12.69 -4.10
N ALA A 29 -6.93 11.57 -4.81
CA ALA A 29 -5.82 11.34 -5.72
C ALA A 29 -5.96 12.22 -6.98
N VAL A 30 -4.86 12.85 -7.38
CA VAL A 30 -4.75 13.62 -8.63
C VAL A 30 -4.12 12.81 -9.75
N LEU A 31 -3.34 11.77 -9.41
CA LEU A 31 -2.73 10.85 -10.35
C LEU A 31 -2.74 9.44 -9.77
N GLU A 32 -3.00 8.44 -10.60
CA GLU A 32 -2.80 7.02 -10.27
C GLU A 32 -1.89 6.39 -11.32
N CYS A 33 -0.85 5.69 -10.84
CA CYS A 33 0.11 4.98 -11.67
C CYS A 33 0.04 3.49 -11.35
N GLU A 34 0.09 2.65 -12.38
CA GLU A 34 0.18 1.19 -12.23
C GLU A 34 1.61 0.73 -12.47
N TYR A 35 2.12 -0.09 -11.56
CA TYR A 35 3.43 -0.72 -11.62
C TYR A 35 3.27 -2.23 -11.59
N TYR A 36 4.29 -2.92 -12.07
CA TYR A 36 4.43 -4.36 -11.86
C TYR A 36 5.53 -4.63 -10.83
N LYS A 37 5.13 -5.01 -9.61
CA LYS A 37 6.09 -5.45 -8.59
C LYS A 37 6.53 -6.87 -8.89
N ARG A 38 7.83 -7.04 -9.11
CA ARG A 38 8.46 -8.32 -9.37
C ARG A 38 9.36 -8.70 -8.22
N VAL A 39 9.17 -9.88 -7.65
CA VAL A 39 9.99 -10.41 -6.55
C VAL A 39 10.65 -11.69 -7.04
N VAL A 40 11.98 -11.67 -7.09
CA VAL A 40 12.79 -12.85 -7.42
C VAL A 40 12.76 -13.80 -6.22
N THR A 41 12.35 -15.04 -6.44
CA THR A 41 12.24 -16.08 -5.42
C THR A 41 13.48 -16.94 -5.35
N ASP A 42 14.15 -17.18 -6.49
CA ASP A 42 15.47 -17.80 -6.55
C ASP A 42 16.49 -16.83 -7.16
N THR A 43 17.54 -16.51 -6.39
CA THR A 43 18.61 -15.63 -6.84
C THR A 43 19.54 -16.27 -7.88
N LEU A 44 19.52 -17.59 -8.00
CA LEU A 44 20.28 -18.32 -9.02
C LEU A 44 19.58 -18.35 -10.37
N ASP A 45 18.24 -18.29 -10.39
CA ASP A 45 17.44 -18.19 -11.63
C ASP A 45 16.53 -16.94 -11.66
N ARG A 46 17.14 -15.78 -11.56
CA ARG A 46 16.43 -14.49 -11.50
C ARG A 46 15.52 -14.20 -12.69
N LYS A 47 15.76 -14.82 -13.83
CA LYS A 47 15.00 -14.57 -15.07
C LYS A 47 13.69 -15.33 -15.09
N ASN A 48 13.67 -16.55 -14.58
CA ASN A 48 12.54 -17.46 -14.70
C ASN A 48 11.81 -17.67 -13.37
N ASP A 49 12.53 -17.60 -12.24
CA ASP A 49 11.91 -17.78 -10.93
C ASP A 49 11.63 -16.45 -10.23
N TYR A 50 10.48 -15.88 -10.54
CA TYR A 50 9.95 -14.68 -9.91
C TYR A 50 8.44 -14.75 -9.79
N LYS A 51 7.93 -14.01 -8.82
CA LYS A 51 6.51 -13.70 -8.70
C LYS A 51 6.29 -12.24 -9.08
N ALA A 52 5.23 -11.95 -9.81
CA ALA A 52 4.89 -10.59 -10.19
C ALA A 52 3.41 -10.33 -9.95
N GLU A 53 3.08 -9.13 -9.49
CA GLU A 53 1.71 -8.67 -9.40
C GLU A 53 1.60 -7.15 -9.61
N PRO A 54 0.42 -6.66 -10.04
CA PRO A 54 0.16 -5.24 -10.13
C PRO A 54 0.30 -4.56 -8.77
N ALA A 55 0.88 -3.38 -8.79
CA ALA A 55 0.93 -2.44 -7.66
C ALA A 55 0.46 -1.08 -8.14
N ARG A 56 -0.13 -0.28 -7.27
CA ARG A 56 -0.59 1.07 -7.61
C ARG A 56 0.00 2.10 -6.69
N LEU A 57 0.31 3.23 -7.29
CA LEU A 57 0.68 4.45 -6.60
C LEU A 57 -0.41 5.49 -6.85
N ARG A 58 -1.11 5.90 -5.80
CA ARG A 58 -2.00 7.06 -5.80
C ARG A 58 -1.27 8.25 -5.25
N ILE A 59 -1.30 9.33 -5.97
CA ILE A 59 -0.63 10.58 -5.62
C ILE A 59 -1.70 11.64 -5.41
N GLY A 60 -1.78 12.18 -4.21
CA GLY A 60 -2.59 13.34 -3.87
C GLY A 60 -1.80 14.64 -4.00
N LYS A 61 -2.31 15.71 -3.42
CA LYS A 61 -1.63 17.01 -3.41
C LYS A 61 -0.43 17.01 -2.46
N ASN A 62 -0.55 16.38 -1.31
CA ASN A 62 0.44 16.44 -0.23
C ASN A 62 0.99 15.07 0.13
N SER A 63 0.25 13.99 -0.12
CA SER A 63 0.60 12.63 0.28
C SER A 63 0.47 11.66 -0.89
N SER A 64 1.04 10.48 -0.72
CA SER A 64 0.85 9.40 -1.69
C SER A 64 0.69 8.05 -0.99
N MET A 65 0.07 7.08 -1.69
CA MET A 65 -0.17 5.74 -1.20
C MET A 65 0.23 4.71 -2.25
N PHE A 66 1.15 3.81 -1.87
CA PHE A 66 1.53 2.66 -2.69
C PHE A 66 0.94 1.37 -2.10
N TYR A 67 0.27 0.56 -2.91
CA TYR A 67 -0.48 -0.60 -2.42
C TYR A 67 -0.71 -1.67 -3.48
N SER A 68 -1.11 -2.89 -3.03
CA SER A 68 -1.63 -3.95 -3.90
C SER A 68 -3.12 -3.74 -4.17
N PRO A 69 -3.56 -3.58 -5.44
CA PRO A 69 -5.00 -3.51 -5.77
C PRO A 69 -5.77 -4.76 -5.33
N ARG A 70 -5.10 -5.90 -5.26
CA ARG A 70 -5.67 -7.14 -4.77
C ARG A 70 -5.96 -7.06 -3.28
N GLU A 71 -5.01 -6.58 -2.47
CA GLU A 71 -5.21 -6.40 -1.02
C GLU A 71 -6.33 -5.40 -0.76
N LEU A 72 -6.32 -4.25 -1.43
CA LEU A 72 -7.39 -3.26 -1.28
C LEU A 72 -8.77 -3.86 -1.58
N ARG A 73 -8.87 -4.72 -2.60
CA ARG A 73 -10.13 -5.42 -2.89
C ARG A 73 -10.53 -6.37 -1.77
N TRP A 74 -9.58 -7.13 -1.20
CA TRP A 74 -9.87 -8.01 -0.06
C TRP A 74 -10.33 -7.22 1.16
N ASP A 75 -9.65 -6.14 1.48
CA ASP A 75 -9.97 -5.31 2.64
C ASP A 75 -11.30 -4.59 2.47
N SER A 76 -11.63 -4.16 1.24
CA SER A 76 -12.91 -3.52 0.93
C SER A 76 -14.14 -4.43 1.14
N LEU A 77 -13.95 -5.75 1.15
CA LEU A 77 -15.01 -6.70 1.48
C LEU A 77 -15.28 -6.74 2.99
N GLY A 78 -14.39 -6.18 3.79
CA GLY A 78 -14.50 -6.11 5.24
C GLY A 78 -14.83 -7.47 5.88
N THR A 79 -15.86 -7.50 6.72
CA THR A 79 -16.35 -8.72 7.41
C THR A 79 -17.37 -9.52 6.63
N ASP A 80 -17.73 -9.13 5.41
CA ASP A 80 -18.72 -9.83 4.60
C ASP A 80 -18.18 -11.19 4.13
N ARG A 81 -18.43 -12.21 4.95
CA ARG A 81 -17.98 -13.58 4.70
C ARG A 81 -18.49 -14.14 3.38
N LYS A 82 -19.72 -13.79 2.97
CA LYS A 82 -20.32 -14.29 1.72
C LYS A 82 -19.59 -13.75 0.50
N LYS A 83 -19.34 -12.45 0.45
CA LYS A 83 -18.58 -11.80 -0.64
C LYS A 83 -17.15 -12.32 -0.69
N ARG A 84 -16.47 -12.46 0.46
CA ARG A 84 -15.11 -13.03 0.51
C ARG A 84 -15.06 -14.46 -0.01
N ALA A 85 -16.01 -15.31 0.38
CA ALA A 85 -16.11 -16.69 -0.11
C ALA A 85 -16.36 -16.74 -1.62
N MET A 86 -17.27 -15.90 -2.14
CA MET A 86 -17.53 -15.81 -3.59
C MET A 86 -16.28 -15.39 -4.36
N MET A 87 -15.56 -14.38 -3.89
CA MET A 87 -14.32 -13.92 -4.53
C MET A 87 -13.23 -14.99 -4.48
N PHE A 88 -13.12 -15.73 -3.38
CA PHE A 88 -12.19 -16.86 -3.27
C PHE A 88 -12.51 -17.96 -4.27
N ILE A 89 -13.79 -18.36 -4.39
CA ILE A 89 -14.24 -19.39 -5.34
C ILE A 89 -13.98 -18.95 -6.78
N GLU A 90 -14.29 -17.70 -7.11
CA GLU A 90 -14.06 -17.14 -8.45
C GLU A 90 -12.57 -17.15 -8.80
N TYR A 91 -11.72 -16.70 -7.86
CA TYR A 91 -10.27 -16.70 -8.05
C TYR A 91 -9.73 -18.13 -8.21
N SER A 92 -10.12 -19.04 -7.33
CA SER A 92 -9.71 -20.45 -7.39
C SER A 92 -10.09 -21.10 -8.72
N ARG A 93 -11.31 -20.83 -9.21
CA ARG A 93 -11.77 -21.31 -10.53
C ARG A 93 -10.93 -20.77 -11.68
N LYS A 94 -10.58 -19.46 -11.66
CA LYS A 94 -9.76 -18.81 -12.71
C LYS A 94 -8.30 -19.26 -12.71
N THR A 95 -7.78 -19.68 -11.56
CA THR A 95 -6.36 -20.01 -11.38
C THR A 95 -6.08 -21.50 -11.25
N GLY A 96 -7.07 -22.36 -11.49
CA GLY A 96 -6.91 -23.81 -11.39
C GLY A 96 -6.66 -24.29 -9.95
N GLY A 97 -7.36 -23.74 -8.97
CA GLY A 97 -7.29 -24.15 -7.57
C GLY A 97 -6.19 -23.47 -6.75
N LYS A 98 -5.48 -22.50 -7.31
CA LYS A 98 -4.46 -21.75 -6.55
C LYS A 98 -5.13 -20.83 -5.51
N SER A 99 -4.51 -20.74 -4.34
CA SER A 99 -4.91 -19.76 -3.33
C SER A 99 -4.54 -18.34 -3.79
N PRO A 100 -5.33 -17.32 -3.45
CA PRO A 100 -4.99 -15.92 -3.71
C PRO A 100 -3.86 -15.47 -2.79
N SER A 101 -2.65 -15.99 -3.02
CA SER A 101 -1.44 -15.53 -2.32
C SER A 101 -0.80 -14.40 -3.12
N GLY A 102 -0.61 -13.25 -2.49
CA GLY A 102 0.05 -12.13 -3.11
C GLY A 102 1.56 -12.13 -2.92
N VAL A 103 2.20 -11.23 -3.65
CA VAL A 103 3.63 -10.98 -3.56
C VAL A 103 3.93 -9.99 -2.44
N PHE A 104 2.98 -9.10 -2.14
CA PHE A 104 3.08 -8.16 -1.04
C PHE A 104 1.70 -7.77 -0.49
N HIS A 105 1.67 -7.39 0.78
CA HIS A 105 0.45 -7.08 1.53
C HIS A 105 0.52 -5.69 2.20
N GLU A 106 1.47 -4.88 1.75
CA GLU A 106 1.78 -3.60 2.36
C GLU A 106 0.97 -2.48 1.73
N TYR A 107 0.53 -1.55 2.59
CA TYR A 107 0.13 -0.21 2.22
C TYR A 107 1.20 0.74 2.73
N VAL A 108 1.79 1.52 1.84
CA VAL A 108 2.82 2.49 2.17
C VAL A 108 2.28 3.88 1.92
N TYR A 109 2.11 4.65 2.97
CA TYR A 109 1.72 6.05 2.90
C TYR A 109 2.97 6.92 3.07
N LYS A 110 3.19 7.83 2.13
CA LYS A 110 4.26 8.83 2.20
C LYS A 110 3.64 10.18 2.56
N ASN A 111 4.30 10.90 3.48
CA ASN A 111 3.85 12.18 4.01
C ASN A 111 2.46 12.10 4.69
N PHE A 112 2.17 10.98 5.32
CA PHE A 112 0.98 10.81 6.14
C PHE A 112 1.27 9.88 7.33
N PRO A 113 1.29 10.45 8.58
CA PRO A 113 1.22 11.88 8.89
C PRO A 113 2.30 12.72 8.22
N GLU A 114 2.18 14.05 8.26
CA GLU A 114 3.13 14.96 7.63
C GLU A 114 4.58 14.65 8.03
N ASN A 115 5.50 14.63 7.05
CA ASN A 115 6.92 14.28 7.19
C ASN A 115 7.20 12.85 7.64
N LYS A 116 6.21 11.95 7.58
CA LYS A 116 6.39 10.54 7.93
C LYS A 116 6.05 9.59 6.78
N VAL A 117 6.58 8.39 6.91
CA VAL A 117 6.13 7.21 6.17
C VAL A 117 5.43 6.29 7.12
N THR A 118 4.18 5.93 6.81
CA THR A 118 3.41 4.95 7.55
C THR A 118 3.24 3.70 6.70
N VAL A 119 3.60 2.56 7.26
CA VAL A 119 3.45 1.26 6.60
C VAL A 119 2.48 0.40 7.39
N PHE A 120 1.42 -0.02 6.72
CA PHE A 120 0.53 -1.08 7.20
C PHE A 120 0.90 -2.36 6.48
N ASN A 121 1.02 -3.44 7.23
CA ASN A 121 1.27 -4.74 6.66
C ASN A 121 0.38 -5.79 7.30
N HIS A 122 -0.02 -6.75 6.48
CA HIS A 122 -0.79 -7.90 6.90
C HIS A 122 0.02 -9.17 6.63
N PHE A 123 0.43 -9.85 7.69
CA PHE A 123 1.12 -11.13 7.56
C PHE A 123 0.42 -12.20 8.41
N ALA A 124 -0.04 -13.23 7.77
CA ALA A 124 -0.82 -14.33 8.36
C ALA A 124 -2.09 -13.80 9.07
N LEU A 125 -2.14 -13.86 10.40
CA LEU A 125 -3.25 -13.39 11.23
C LEU A 125 -2.92 -12.09 11.98
N MET A 126 -1.76 -11.52 11.75
CA MET A 126 -1.30 -10.31 12.44
C MET A 126 -1.26 -9.12 11.49
N ASN A 127 -1.87 -8.04 11.94
CA ASN A 127 -1.73 -6.73 11.33
C ASN A 127 -0.75 -5.92 12.16
N TRP A 128 0.19 -5.27 11.52
CA TRP A 128 1.11 -4.37 12.19
C TRP A 128 1.28 -3.09 11.39
N THR A 129 1.54 -2.04 12.12
CA THR A 129 1.73 -0.70 11.58
C THR A 129 2.98 -0.12 12.21
N TYR A 130 3.80 0.53 11.41
CA TYR A 130 4.88 1.35 11.92
C TYR A 130 4.92 2.68 11.21
N GLU A 131 5.43 3.68 11.91
CA GLU A 131 5.70 5.01 11.40
C GLU A 131 7.19 5.31 11.57
N GLU A 132 7.74 6.02 10.60
CA GLU A 132 9.13 6.47 10.63
C GLU A 132 9.24 7.84 9.96
N GLU A 133 10.33 8.56 10.24
CA GLU A 133 10.63 9.82 9.56
C GLU A 133 10.81 9.58 8.06
N TRP A 134 10.25 10.48 7.26
CA TRP A 134 10.34 10.38 5.80
C TRP A 134 11.71 10.83 5.28
N GLU A 135 12.69 9.97 5.42
CA GLU A 135 14.00 10.17 4.81
C GLU A 135 13.92 9.89 3.30
N LYS A 136 14.28 10.89 2.50
CA LYS A 136 14.29 10.76 1.04
C LYS A 136 15.61 10.17 0.56
N PRO A 137 15.59 9.26 -0.44
CA PRO A 137 16.83 8.76 -1.05
C PRO A 137 17.66 9.89 -1.63
N GLN A 138 18.99 9.82 -1.48
CA GLN A 138 19.93 10.72 -2.16
C GLN A 138 20.29 10.09 -3.51
N TRP A 139 19.99 10.78 -4.60
CA TRP A 139 20.11 10.26 -5.96
C TRP A 139 21.35 10.83 -6.67
N ALA A 140 22.12 9.94 -7.30
CA ALA A 140 23.16 10.28 -8.26
C ALA A 140 22.61 10.05 -9.68
N LEU A 141 22.40 11.11 -10.43
CA LEU A 141 21.94 11.04 -11.81
C LEU A 141 23.04 10.47 -12.72
N LYS A 142 22.66 9.70 -13.72
CA LYS A 142 23.54 9.08 -14.71
C LYS A 142 23.14 9.52 -16.13
N ASP A 143 24.10 9.49 -17.05
CA ASP A 143 23.87 9.89 -18.44
C ASP A 143 23.09 8.84 -19.24
N SER A 144 22.87 7.66 -18.66
CA SER A 144 22.11 6.59 -19.32
C SER A 144 20.65 6.97 -19.46
N THR A 145 20.10 6.76 -20.64
CA THR A 145 18.70 7.00 -20.99
C THR A 145 18.06 5.77 -21.61
N LYS A 146 16.75 5.62 -21.45
CA LYS A 146 15.91 4.65 -22.18
C LYS A 146 14.49 5.17 -22.30
N VAL A 147 13.70 4.57 -23.18
CA VAL A 147 12.27 4.88 -23.31
C VAL A 147 11.44 3.84 -22.55
N ILE A 148 10.51 4.32 -21.72
CA ILE A 148 9.53 3.51 -20.97
C ILE A 148 8.16 4.11 -21.22
N LEU A 149 7.21 3.34 -21.75
CA LEU A 149 5.83 3.79 -22.03
C LEU A 149 5.80 5.13 -22.81
N GLU A 150 6.65 5.25 -23.82
CA GLU A 150 6.81 6.45 -24.66
C GLU A 150 7.50 7.65 -24.00
N TYR A 151 7.82 7.58 -22.70
CA TYR A 151 8.54 8.63 -21.97
C TYR A 151 10.06 8.43 -22.07
N SER A 152 10.78 9.52 -22.30
CA SER A 152 12.24 9.53 -22.17
C SER A 152 12.61 9.51 -20.69
N CYS A 153 13.33 8.47 -20.28
CA CYS A 153 13.72 8.27 -18.89
C CYS A 153 15.24 8.34 -18.73
N GLN A 154 15.68 8.93 -17.63
CA GLN A 154 17.06 8.98 -17.19
C GLN A 154 17.28 8.06 -16.00
N LEU A 155 18.46 7.44 -15.91
CA LEU A 155 18.86 6.61 -14.79
C LEU A 155 19.33 7.46 -13.61
N ALA A 156 18.86 7.10 -12.42
CA ALA A 156 19.37 7.58 -11.15
C ALA A 156 19.74 6.40 -10.23
N ILE A 157 20.80 6.56 -9.43
CA ILE A 157 21.26 5.52 -8.50
C ILE A 157 21.30 6.09 -7.09
N SER A 158 20.85 5.30 -6.11
CA SER A 158 20.91 5.67 -4.70
C SER A 158 21.34 4.48 -3.84
N HIS A 159 22.15 4.77 -2.83
CA HIS A 159 22.39 3.86 -1.70
C HIS A 159 21.40 4.20 -0.60
N TYR A 160 20.35 3.42 -0.46
CA TYR A 160 19.27 3.73 0.46
C TYR A 160 18.80 2.47 1.19
N ARG A 161 18.71 2.55 2.52
CA ARG A 161 18.28 1.45 3.39
C ARG A 161 19.04 0.14 3.16
N GLY A 162 20.37 0.25 3.08
CA GLY A 162 21.27 -0.90 2.93
C GLY A 162 21.24 -1.57 1.56
N ARG A 163 20.60 -0.95 0.55
CA ARG A 163 20.53 -1.46 -0.82
C ARG A 163 20.95 -0.41 -1.83
N VAL A 164 21.35 -0.87 -3.00
CA VAL A 164 21.56 -0.02 -4.17
C VAL A 164 20.28 -0.04 -5.00
N TRP A 165 19.74 1.14 -5.23
CA TRP A 165 18.53 1.34 -6.04
C TRP A 165 18.89 1.94 -7.37
N TYR A 166 18.31 1.41 -8.43
CA TYR A 166 18.38 1.92 -9.81
C TYR A 166 16.99 2.37 -10.18
N ALA A 167 16.81 3.66 -10.41
CA ALA A 167 15.52 4.24 -10.74
C ALA A 167 15.58 4.90 -12.13
N TRP A 168 14.59 4.58 -12.95
CA TRP A 168 14.38 5.25 -14.23
C TRP A 168 13.22 6.22 -14.06
N PHE A 169 13.48 7.49 -14.22
CA PHE A 169 12.51 8.56 -14.03
C PHE A 169 12.41 9.44 -15.26
N THR A 170 11.26 10.11 -15.44
CA THR A 170 11.04 11.01 -16.56
C THR A 170 10.77 12.43 -16.09
N PHE A 171 11.32 13.42 -16.77
CA PHE A 171 11.01 14.84 -16.57
C PHE A 171 9.65 15.24 -17.15
N ASP A 172 9.09 14.45 -18.10
CA ASP A 172 7.81 14.73 -18.74
C ASP A 172 6.63 14.70 -17.77
N ILE A 173 6.82 14.01 -16.64
CA ILE A 173 5.87 13.99 -15.52
C ILE A 173 6.58 14.59 -14.30
N PRO A 174 6.48 15.91 -14.06
CA PRO A 174 7.25 16.62 -13.04
C PRO A 174 6.70 16.41 -11.63
N ILE A 175 6.53 15.17 -11.24
CA ILE A 175 6.03 14.74 -9.93
C ILE A 175 7.13 13.93 -9.25
N SER A 176 7.65 14.43 -8.12
CA SER A 176 8.77 13.84 -7.39
C SER A 176 8.37 12.60 -6.57
N GLU A 177 7.72 11.65 -7.22
CA GLU A 177 7.14 10.44 -6.62
C GLU A 177 7.58 9.17 -7.34
N GLY A 178 7.36 8.03 -6.68
CA GLY A 178 7.69 6.72 -7.22
C GLY A 178 7.11 5.57 -6.40
N PRO A 179 7.36 4.32 -6.84
CA PRO A 179 6.83 3.14 -6.17
C PRO A 179 7.45 2.95 -4.78
N TRP A 180 6.71 2.30 -3.90
CA TRP A 180 7.07 2.03 -2.51
C TRP A 180 7.41 3.33 -1.76
N ILE A 181 8.57 3.42 -1.12
CA ILE A 181 9.04 4.63 -0.42
C ILE A 181 9.95 5.51 -1.28
N LEU A 182 10.18 5.13 -2.55
CA LEU A 182 11.08 5.86 -3.44
C LEU A 182 10.42 7.16 -3.91
N CYS A 183 11.21 8.26 -3.88
CA CYS A 183 10.79 9.59 -4.28
C CYS A 183 12.03 10.50 -4.38
N GLY A 184 11.83 11.79 -4.63
CA GLY A 184 12.90 12.81 -4.53
C GLY A 184 13.67 13.05 -5.82
N LEU A 185 13.30 12.40 -6.93
CA LEU A 185 13.80 12.74 -8.27
C LEU A 185 13.00 13.91 -8.87
N PRO A 186 13.52 14.65 -9.82
CA PRO A 186 12.82 15.79 -10.44
C PRO A 186 11.71 15.38 -11.41
N GLY A 187 11.21 14.16 -11.30
CA GLY A 187 10.14 13.58 -12.09
C GLY A 187 9.72 12.22 -11.58
N LEU A 188 8.66 11.67 -12.19
CA LEU A 188 8.07 10.40 -11.77
C LEU A 188 9.01 9.23 -12.08
N ILE A 189 9.22 8.38 -11.09
CA ILE A 189 9.95 7.11 -11.24
C ILE A 189 9.03 6.11 -11.95
N LEU A 190 9.42 5.64 -13.12
CA LEU A 190 8.65 4.67 -13.89
C LEU A 190 9.12 3.22 -13.69
N GLU A 191 10.41 3.04 -13.32
CA GLU A 191 11.00 1.71 -13.07
C GLU A 191 12.11 1.79 -12.02
#